data_6e89c62c6286bbe24a171c6738955c43
#
_entry.id   6e89c62c6286bbe24a171c6738955c43
#
_cell.length_a   1.000
_cell.length_b   1.000
_cell.length_c   1.000
_cell.angle_alpha   90.00
_cell.angle_beta   90.00
_cell.angle_gamma   90.00
#
_symmetry.space_group_name_H-M   'P 1'
#
loop_
_entity.id
_entity.type
_entity.pdbx_description
1 polymer ?
#
loop_
_entity_poly.entity_id
_entity_poly.type
_entity_poly.pdbx_seq_one_letter_code
_entity_poly.pdbx_strand_id
1 'polypeptide(L)'
;MKRMNNLLGIMLVCSACLFGCQSGDIDSTETNEEYSYDVDEVAKEWQESLIENIGSEDFPVDITYEVGESVVIYTLDSSKYVEFAHDALLFGTTEYYEAWDYVVESLMSWTTGITDDLYTKHLDYGVGIILCDVEQDEIVLSLLYDTVVYDYPNGIDIQ
;
A
#
# COMPACT_ATOMS: atom_id res chain seq x y z
N MET A 1 4.93 5.62 -29.35
CA MET A 1 6.27 5.38 -28.81
C MET A 1 6.63 6.20 -27.55
N LYS A 2 5.87 7.24 -27.15
CA LYS A 2 6.13 8.02 -25.92
C LYS A 2 5.56 7.37 -24.62
N ARG A 3 4.58 6.46 -24.75
CA ARG A 3 3.88 5.85 -23.62
C ARG A 3 4.63 4.65 -22.99
N MET A 4 5.52 3.99 -23.73
CA MET A 4 6.27 2.82 -23.25
C MET A 4 7.35 3.15 -22.22
N ASN A 5 7.82 4.40 -22.15
CA ASN A 5 8.82 4.80 -21.16
C ASN A 5 8.23 4.99 -19.75
N ASN A 6 6.92 5.25 -19.64
CA ASN A 6 6.25 5.43 -18.34
C ASN A 6 6.00 4.10 -17.62
N LEU A 7 5.77 3.00 -18.39
CA LEU A 7 5.63 1.67 -17.78
C LEU A 7 6.91 1.21 -17.07
N LEU A 8 8.09 1.55 -17.65
CA LEU A 8 9.38 1.24 -17.02
C LEU A 8 9.61 2.03 -15.72
N GLY A 9 9.01 3.22 -15.60
CA GLY A 9 9.07 4.03 -14.39
C GLY A 9 8.37 3.41 -13.19
N ILE A 10 7.23 2.75 -13.42
CA ILE A 10 6.45 2.07 -12.37
C ILE A 10 7.24 0.90 -11.78
N MET A 11 7.94 0.13 -12.62
CA MET A 11 8.74 -1.03 -12.15
C MET A 11 9.93 -0.66 -11.27
N LEU A 12 10.46 0.57 -11.37
CA LEU A 12 11.65 0.96 -10.62
C LEU A 12 11.36 1.46 -9.20
N VAL A 13 10.17 2.01 -8.96
CA VAL A 13 9.83 2.63 -7.67
C VAL A 13 9.57 1.58 -6.58
N CYS A 14 9.00 0.41 -6.94
CA CYS A 14 8.65 -0.62 -5.96
C CYS A 14 9.79 -1.57 -5.56
N SER A 15 10.95 -1.53 -6.24
CA SER A 15 12.08 -2.43 -5.95
C SER A 15 12.87 -2.12 -4.66
N ALA A 16 12.57 -1.01 -4.00
CA ALA A 16 13.31 -0.57 -2.81
C ALA A 16 12.82 -1.18 -1.48
N CYS A 17 11.69 -1.89 -1.48
CA CYS A 17 11.01 -2.32 -0.26
C CYS A 17 11.57 -3.58 0.42
N LEU A 18 12.68 -4.17 -0.06
CA LEU A 18 13.16 -5.48 0.43
C LEU A 18 14.33 -5.42 1.44
N PHE A 19 14.73 -4.27 1.96
CA PHE A 19 15.85 -4.22 2.90
C PHE A 19 15.52 -3.48 4.19
N GLY A 20 15.26 -4.23 5.24
CA GLY A 20 15.14 -3.65 6.57
C GLY A 20 14.87 -4.59 7.73
N CYS A 21 15.23 -5.88 7.65
CA CYS A 21 15.35 -6.69 8.86
C CYS A 21 16.82 -6.78 9.28
N GLN A 22 17.27 -5.84 10.09
CA GLN A 22 18.56 -5.93 10.78
C GLN A 22 18.32 -6.59 12.12
N SER A 23 18.70 -7.89 12.23
CA SER A 23 18.73 -8.61 13.48
C SER A 23 19.80 -8.02 14.39
N GLY A 24 19.38 -7.25 15.39
CA GLY A 24 20.24 -6.83 16.51
C GLY A 24 20.25 -7.91 17.58
N ASP A 25 21.44 -8.29 18.03
CA ASP A 25 21.67 -9.20 19.16
C ASP A 25 20.97 -8.67 20.42
N ILE A 26 20.11 -9.52 21.01
CA ILE A 26 19.43 -9.25 22.27
C ILE A 26 20.42 -9.51 23.39
N ASP A 27 20.96 -8.45 23.99
CA ASP A 27 21.62 -8.54 25.30
C ASP A 27 20.53 -8.36 26.38
N SER A 28 20.26 -9.45 27.08
CA SER A 28 19.21 -9.56 28.07
C SER A 28 19.58 -8.83 29.35
N THR A 29 19.06 -7.62 29.52
CA THR A 29 18.88 -6.98 30.82
C THR A 29 17.43 -6.54 30.92
N GLU A 30 16.62 -7.32 31.62
CA GLU A 30 15.22 -7.06 31.95
C GLU A 30 15.08 -5.72 32.68
N THR A 31 14.64 -4.69 31.98
CA THR A 31 13.81 -3.64 32.57
C THR A 31 12.48 -3.72 31.83
N ASN A 32 11.47 -4.27 32.53
CA ASN A 32 10.06 -4.21 32.09
C ASN A 32 9.60 -2.74 32.05
N GLU A 33 10.02 -2.00 31.05
CA GLU A 33 9.28 -0.84 30.60
C GLU A 33 8.21 -1.38 29.65
N GLU A 34 6.98 -1.40 30.14
CA GLU A 34 5.78 -1.70 29.35
C GLU A 34 5.62 -0.55 28.32
N TYR A 35 6.30 -0.68 27.16
CA TYR A 35 6.12 0.25 26.06
C TYR A 35 4.71 0.06 25.50
N SER A 36 3.82 0.95 25.90
CA SER A 36 2.49 1.06 25.31
C SER A 36 2.63 1.88 24.02
N TYR A 37 2.62 1.22 22.87
CA TYR A 37 2.56 1.89 21.58
C TYR A 37 1.17 2.46 21.37
N ASP A 38 1.09 3.67 20.76
CA ASP A 38 -0.15 4.25 20.28
C ASP A 38 -0.33 3.88 18.82
N VAL A 39 -1.48 3.31 18.46
CA VAL A 39 -1.77 2.91 17.09
C VAL A 39 -1.75 4.08 16.12
N ASP A 40 -2.15 5.28 16.55
CA ASP A 40 -2.14 6.47 15.71
C ASP A 40 -0.70 6.93 15.38
N GLU A 41 0.21 6.84 16.37
CA GLU A 41 1.63 7.14 16.13
C GLU A 41 2.24 6.15 15.13
N VAL A 42 1.96 4.85 15.28
CA VAL A 42 2.46 3.81 14.37
C VAL A 42 1.85 3.98 12.97
N ALA A 43 0.56 4.27 12.88
CA ALA A 43 -0.11 4.51 11.60
C ALA A 43 0.48 5.72 10.86
N LYS A 44 0.83 6.78 11.59
CA LYS A 44 1.47 7.95 11.02
C LYS A 44 2.88 7.67 10.51
N GLU A 45 3.69 6.91 11.25
CA GLU A 45 5.03 6.50 10.80
C GLU A 45 4.94 5.72 9.47
N TRP A 46 3.97 4.84 9.35
CA TRP A 46 3.72 4.09 8.13
C TRP A 46 3.19 4.96 7.00
N GLN A 47 2.32 5.95 7.28
CA GLN A 47 1.90 6.93 6.26
C GLN A 47 3.12 7.66 5.68
N GLU A 48 4.03 8.14 6.51
CA GLU A 48 5.26 8.81 6.06
C GLU A 48 6.11 7.88 5.20
N SER A 49 6.25 6.62 5.60
CA SER A 49 6.98 5.60 4.83
C SER A 49 6.31 5.29 3.48
N LEU A 50 4.98 5.21 3.43
CA LEU A 50 4.22 5.00 2.20
C LEU A 50 4.41 6.18 1.23
N ILE A 51 4.34 7.43 1.73
CA ILE A 51 4.57 8.64 0.92
C ILE A 51 5.96 8.62 0.28
N GLU A 52 7.00 8.21 1.02
CA GLU A 52 8.35 8.17 0.51
C GLU A 52 8.59 7.09 -0.56
N ASN A 53 7.80 6.00 -0.53
CA ASN A 53 8.08 4.81 -1.32
C ASN A 53 7.09 4.54 -2.46
N ILE A 54 5.85 5.04 -2.41
CA ILE A 54 4.81 4.75 -3.41
C ILE A 54 4.69 5.86 -4.45
N GLY A 55 4.83 7.13 -4.03
CA GLY A 55 4.73 8.27 -4.94
C GLY A 55 5.97 8.50 -5.80
N SER A 56 5.76 9.04 -6.99
CA SER A 56 6.83 9.54 -7.87
C SER A 56 6.38 10.79 -8.61
N GLU A 57 7.31 11.49 -9.31
CA GLU A 57 6.94 12.64 -10.13
C GLU A 57 5.93 12.29 -11.24
N ASP A 58 6.00 11.07 -11.79
CA ASP A 58 5.09 10.59 -12.84
C ASP A 58 3.77 10.04 -12.28
N PHE A 59 3.78 9.55 -11.03
CA PHE A 59 2.64 9.00 -10.30
C PHE A 59 2.57 9.65 -8.91
N PRO A 60 2.11 10.90 -8.83
CA PRO A 60 1.90 11.56 -7.54
C PRO A 60 0.76 10.85 -6.78
N VAL A 61 0.94 10.70 -5.48
CA VAL A 61 -0.03 10.07 -4.58
C VAL A 61 -0.14 10.90 -3.32
N ASP A 62 -1.35 11.29 -2.96
CA ASP A 62 -1.65 11.83 -1.65
C ASP A 62 -2.13 10.69 -0.74
N ILE A 63 -1.55 10.55 0.45
CA ILE A 63 -1.85 9.45 1.36
C ILE A 63 -2.41 9.99 2.66
N THR A 64 -3.58 9.51 3.02
CA THR A 64 -4.22 9.76 4.32
C THR A 64 -4.48 8.43 5.02
N TYR A 65 -4.72 8.46 6.35
CA TYR A 65 -5.12 7.27 7.09
C TYR A 65 -6.23 7.60 8.09
N GLU A 66 -6.98 6.56 8.45
CA GLU A 66 -7.99 6.58 9.50
C GLU A 66 -7.80 5.37 10.42
N VAL A 67 -7.84 5.59 11.73
CA VAL A 67 -7.82 4.53 12.74
C VAL A 67 -9.26 4.25 13.19
N GLY A 68 -9.76 3.05 12.83
CA GLY A 68 -11.05 2.55 13.28
C GLY A 68 -10.93 1.73 14.58
N GLU A 69 -11.98 1.00 14.95
CA GLU A 69 -12.00 0.19 16.18
C GLU A 69 -11.00 -0.98 16.16
N SER A 70 -10.76 -1.57 14.99
CA SER A 70 -9.89 -2.76 14.81
C SER A 70 -9.15 -2.77 13.47
N VAL A 71 -9.15 -1.65 12.76
CA VAL A 71 -8.52 -1.54 11.43
C VAL A 71 -7.93 -0.15 11.26
N VAL A 72 -6.76 -0.09 10.62
CA VAL A 72 -6.16 1.14 10.08
C VAL A 72 -6.35 1.11 8.57
N ILE A 73 -6.97 2.13 8.00
CA ILE A 73 -7.21 2.24 6.56
C ILE A 73 -6.37 3.38 6.00
N TYR A 74 -5.53 3.07 5.02
CA TYR A 74 -4.78 4.05 4.24
C TYR A 74 -5.52 4.31 2.93
N THR A 75 -5.79 5.57 2.64
CA THR A 75 -6.35 6.01 1.36
C THR A 75 -5.25 6.64 0.52
N LEU A 76 -5.01 6.06 -0.64
CA LEU A 76 -4.06 6.49 -1.64
C LEU A 76 -4.83 7.20 -2.75
N ASP A 77 -4.80 8.53 -2.75
CA ASP A 77 -5.48 9.36 -3.75
C ASP A 77 -4.54 9.67 -4.90
N SER A 78 -4.86 9.16 -6.09
CA SER A 78 -4.03 9.36 -7.27
C SER A 78 -4.81 9.15 -8.57
N SER A 79 -5.15 10.23 -9.25
CA SER A 79 -5.75 10.19 -10.58
C SER A 79 -4.90 9.43 -11.59
N LYS A 80 -3.56 9.41 -11.41
CA LYS A 80 -2.65 8.70 -12.32
C LYS A 80 -2.73 7.19 -12.20
N TYR A 81 -2.89 6.66 -10.99
CA TYR A 81 -3.13 5.23 -10.80
C TYR A 81 -4.51 4.82 -11.29
N VAL A 82 -5.52 5.68 -11.12
CA VAL A 82 -6.87 5.44 -11.66
C VAL A 82 -6.85 5.42 -13.19
N GLU A 83 -6.21 6.40 -13.85
CA GLU A 83 -6.00 6.38 -15.31
C GLU A 83 -5.28 5.11 -15.76
N PHE A 84 -4.27 4.66 -15.00
CA PHE A 84 -3.53 3.44 -15.32
C PHE A 84 -4.39 2.18 -15.20
N ALA A 85 -5.23 2.08 -14.16
CA ALA A 85 -6.18 0.98 -14.02
C ALA A 85 -7.18 0.93 -15.20
N HIS A 86 -7.69 2.09 -15.64
CA HIS A 86 -8.54 2.18 -16.82
C HIS A 86 -7.81 1.77 -18.11
N ASP A 87 -6.55 2.21 -18.28
CA ASP A 87 -5.72 1.84 -19.42
C ASP A 87 -5.45 0.31 -19.43
N ALA A 88 -5.23 -0.32 -18.28
CA ALA A 88 -5.06 -1.77 -18.17
C ALA A 88 -6.30 -2.51 -18.68
N LEU A 89 -7.49 -2.09 -18.26
CA LEU A 89 -8.74 -2.67 -18.74
C LEU A 89 -9.01 -2.36 -20.22
N LEU A 90 -8.79 -1.12 -20.66
CA LEU A 90 -9.11 -0.65 -22.00
C LEU A 90 -8.21 -1.30 -23.07
N PHE A 91 -6.90 -1.37 -22.82
CA PHE A 91 -5.96 -1.93 -23.78
C PHE A 91 -5.87 -3.45 -23.70
N GLY A 92 -6.13 -4.04 -22.52
CA GLY A 92 -6.26 -5.48 -22.31
C GLY A 92 -5.04 -6.30 -22.76
N THR A 93 -3.85 -5.67 -22.82
CA THR A 93 -2.63 -6.38 -23.19
C THR A 93 -1.99 -7.01 -21.96
N THR A 94 -1.29 -8.14 -22.15
CA THR A 94 -0.58 -8.83 -21.07
C THR A 94 0.36 -7.89 -20.30
N GLU A 95 1.06 -6.98 -21.00
CA GLU A 95 1.99 -6.03 -20.38
C GLU A 95 1.30 -5.07 -19.39
N TYR A 96 0.08 -4.60 -19.72
CA TYR A 96 -0.68 -3.72 -18.83
C TYR A 96 -1.22 -4.46 -17.62
N TYR A 97 -1.72 -5.69 -17.79
CA TYR A 97 -2.19 -6.51 -16.68
C TYR A 97 -1.04 -6.91 -15.75
N GLU A 98 0.10 -7.37 -16.29
CA GLU A 98 1.28 -7.70 -15.48
C GLU A 98 1.79 -6.48 -14.68
N ALA A 99 1.75 -5.29 -15.26
CA ALA A 99 2.14 -4.07 -14.56
C ALA A 99 1.12 -3.67 -13.48
N TRP A 100 -0.18 -3.88 -13.72
CA TRP A 100 -1.21 -3.68 -12.71
C TRP A 100 -1.11 -4.70 -11.57
N ASP A 101 -0.96 -5.98 -11.90
CA ASP A 101 -0.77 -7.04 -10.90
C ASP A 101 0.42 -6.74 -9.99
N TYR A 102 1.50 -6.18 -10.54
CA TYR A 102 2.64 -5.73 -9.75
C TYR A 102 2.29 -4.60 -8.76
N VAL A 103 1.43 -3.65 -9.14
CA VAL A 103 0.91 -2.62 -8.21
C VAL A 103 0.12 -3.28 -7.09
N VAL A 104 -0.78 -4.21 -7.42
CA VAL A 104 -1.60 -4.94 -6.44
C VAL A 104 -0.72 -5.73 -5.48
N GLU A 105 0.24 -6.54 -5.99
CA GLU A 105 1.16 -7.34 -5.17
C GLU A 105 2.02 -6.46 -4.25
N SER A 106 2.49 -5.32 -4.75
CA SER A 106 3.27 -4.36 -3.97
C SER A 106 2.45 -3.80 -2.82
N LEU A 107 1.21 -3.36 -3.06
CA LEU A 107 0.33 -2.83 -2.04
C LEU A 107 -0.09 -3.91 -1.03
N MET A 108 -0.30 -5.15 -1.46
CA MET A 108 -0.52 -6.29 -0.56
C MET A 108 0.69 -6.56 0.35
N SER A 109 1.90 -6.43 -0.17
CA SER A 109 3.12 -6.54 0.64
C SER A 109 3.19 -5.46 1.72
N TRP A 110 2.74 -4.23 1.41
CA TRP A 110 2.63 -3.16 2.40
C TRP A 110 1.59 -3.45 3.47
N THR A 111 0.37 -3.90 3.13
CA THR A 111 -0.64 -4.27 4.13
C THR A 111 -0.13 -5.33 5.08
N THR A 112 0.56 -6.35 4.56
CA THR A 112 1.15 -7.42 5.36
C THR A 112 2.24 -6.88 6.28
N GLY A 113 3.17 -6.09 5.77
CA GLY A 113 4.28 -5.52 6.55
C GLY A 113 3.80 -4.61 7.69
N ILE A 114 2.80 -3.76 7.43
CA ILE A 114 2.19 -2.89 8.44
C ILE A 114 1.45 -3.72 9.50
N THR A 115 0.69 -4.73 9.08
CA THR A 115 -0.04 -5.63 10.00
C THR A 115 0.93 -6.37 10.92
N ASP A 116 2.02 -6.89 10.39
CA ASP A 116 3.06 -7.58 11.16
C ASP A 116 3.72 -6.64 12.17
N ASP A 117 4.01 -5.39 11.78
CA ASP A 117 4.59 -4.40 12.68
C ASP A 117 3.63 -4.03 13.82
N LEU A 118 2.35 -3.79 13.51
CA LEU A 118 1.31 -3.55 14.53
C LEU A 118 1.22 -4.73 15.50
N TYR A 119 1.22 -5.95 14.98
CA TYR A 119 1.17 -7.15 15.80
C TYR A 119 2.40 -7.29 16.72
N THR A 120 3.60 -6.98 16.23
CA THR A 120 4.83 -7.02 17.05
C THR A 120 4.82 -5.98 18.16
N LYS A 121 4.10 -4.89 17.97
CA LYS A 121 3.86 -3.83 18.97
C LYS A 121 2.67 -4.12 19.90
N HIS A 122 2.10 -5.34 19.84
CA HIS A 122 0.91 -5.77 20.59
C HIS A 122 -0.35 -4.95 20.30
N LEU A 123 -0.45 -4.39 19.08
CA LEU A 123 -1.61 -3.69 18.57
C LEU A 123 -2.40 -4.65 17.66
N ASP A 124 -3.59 -5.04 18.11
CA ASP A 124 -4.47 -5.98 17.40
C ASP A 124 -5.36 -5.22 16.39
N TYR A 125 -4.71 -4.70 15.35
CA TYR A 125 -5.37 -3.98 14.26
C TYR A 125 -5.06 -4.64 12.92
N GLY A 126 -6.10 -4.71 12.07
CA GLY A 126 -5.90 -5.02 10.67
C GLY A 126 -5.52 -3.78 9.86
N VAL A 127 -5.08 -4.01 8.63
CA VAL A 127 -4.71 -2.93 7.72
C VAL A 127 -5.51 -3.06 6.43
N GLY A 128 -6.04 -1.94 5.96
CA GLY A 128 -6.64 -1.80 4.64
C GLY A 128 -5.93 -0.73 3.82
N ILE A 129 -5.91 -0.91 2.50
CA ILE A 129 -5.45 0.10 1.55
C ILE A 129 -6.55 0.30 0.51
N ILE A 130 -6.91 1.56 0.25
CA ILE A 130 -7.82 1.97 -0.82
C ILE A 130 -7.04 2.85 -1.79
N LEU A 131 -7.05 2.50 -3.07
CA LEU A 131 -6.49 3.29 -4.15
C LEU A 131 -7.64 3.90 -4.96
N CYS A 132 -7.67 5.22 -5.04
CA CYS A 132 -8.81 5.95 -5.58
C CYS A 132 -8.41 7.28 -6.23
N ASP A 133 -9.39 7.92 -6.87
CA ASP A 133 -9.42 9.35 -7.20
C ASP A 133 -10.56 9.98 -6.38
N VAL A 134 -10.19 10.72 -5.34
CA VAL A 134 -11.17 11.34 -4.42
C VAL A 134 -11.99 12.43 -5.13
N GLU A 135 -11.40 13.16 -6.08
CA GLU A 135 -12.12 14.21 -6.82
C GLU A 135 -13.23 13.63 -7.72
N GLN A 136 -13.04 12.41 -8.23
CA GLN A 136 -14.00 11.74 -9.11
C GLN A 136 -14.88 10.72 -8.38
N ASP A 137 -14.67 10.52 -7.07
CA ASP A 137 -15.36 9.52 -6.26
C ASP A 137 -15.22 8.09 -6.87
N GLU A 138 -14.00 7.77 -7.32
CA GLU A 138 -13.71 6.51 -8.02
C GLU A 138 -12.67 5.69 -7.27
N ILE A 139 -13.04 4.46 -6.88
CA ILE A 139 -12.15 3.47 -6.29
C ILE A 139 -11.76 2.45 -7.37
N VAL A 140 -10.46 2.15 -7.50
CA VAL A 140 -9.96 1.15 -8.46
C VAL A 140 -9.36 -0.08 -7.79
N LEU A 141 -8.95 0.04 -6.52
CA LEU A 141 -8.44 -1.08 -5.73
C LEU A 141 -8.83 -0.91 -4.27
N SER A 142 -9.21 -2.01 -3.63
CA SER A 142 -9.38 -2.08 -2.18
C SER A 142 -8.78 -3.39 -1.66
N LEU A 143 -7.89 -3.26 -0.70
CA LEU A 143 -7.23 -4.36 -0.01
C LEU A 143 -7.63 -4.35 1.46
N LEU A 144 -7.81 -5.53 2.04
CA LEU A 144 -8.00 -5.70 3.48
C LEU A 144 -7.19 -6.91 3.95
N TYR A 145 -6.23 -6.68 4.82
CA TYR A 145 -5.21 -7.67 5.21
C TYR A 145 -4.45 -8.17 3.96
N ASP A 146 -4.44 -9.46 3.73
CA ASP A 146 -3.85 -10.15 2.58
C ASP A 146 -4.87 -10.45 1.46
N THR A 147 -6.01 -9.78 1.47
CA THR A 147 -7.14 -10.08 0.58
C THR A 147 -7.43 -8.89 -0.32
N VAL A 148 -7.54 -9.16 -1.62
CA VAL A 148 -8.08 -8.21 -2.59
C VAL A 148 -9.60 -8.21 -2.47
N VAL A 149 -10.17 -7.10 -1.99
CA VAL A 149 -11.63 -6.94 -1.84
C VAL A 149 -12.26 -6.41 -3.12
N TYR A 150 -11.58 -5.47 -3.76
CA TYR A 150 -12.00 -4.87 -5.02
C TYR A 150 -10.79 -4.64 -5.92
N ASP A 151 -10.89 -5.00 -7.19
CA ASP A 151 -9.87 -4.77 -8.22
C ASP A 151 -10.57 -4.52 -9.56
N TYR A 152 -10.62 -3.26 -9.97
CA TYR A 152 -11.35 -2.83 -11.16
C TYR A 152 -10.86 -3.50 -12.45
N PRO A 153 -9.55 -3.51 -12.77
CA PRO A 153 -9.05 -4.16 -13.97
C PRO A 153 -9.28 -5.67 -14.02
N ASN A 154 -9.15 -6.36 -12.89
CA ASN A 154 -9.31 -7.81 -12.80
C ASN A 154 -10.76 -8.26 -12.54
N GLY A 155 -11.68 -7.32 -12.33
CA GLY A 155 -13.10 -7.61 -12.14
C GLY A 155 -13.42 -8.32 -10.82
N ILE A 156 -12.61 -8.09 -9.79
CA ILE A 156 -12.84 -8.62 -8.44
C ILE A 156 -13.73 -7.65 -7.67
N ASP A 157 -14.83 -8.15 -7.13
CA ASP A 157 -15.73 -7.42 -6.22
C ASP A 157 -16.31 -8.42 -5.20
N ILE A 158 -15.77 -8.40 -4.00
CA ILE A 158 -16.23 -9.23 -2.88
C ILE A 158 -17.23 -8.39 -2.08
N GLN A 159 -18.52 -8.65 -2.29
CA GLN A 159 -19.65 -8.01 -1.61
C GLN A 159 -19.88 -8.58 -0.20
#